data_1e3cdcb6a38c17020915b369a7c72f76
#
_entry.id   1e3cdcb6a38c17020915b369a7c72f76
#
_cell.length_a   1.000
_cell.length_b   1.000
_cell.length_c   1.000
_cell.angle_alpha   90.00
_cell.angle_beta   90.00
_cell.angle_gamma   90.00
#
_symmetry.space_group_name_H-M   'P 1'
#
loop_
_entity.id
_entity.type
_entity.pdbx_description
1 polymer ?
#
loop_
_entity_poly.entity_id
_entity_poly.type
_entity_poly.pdbx_seq_one_letter_code
_entity_poly.pdbx_strand_id
1 'polypeptide(L)'
;HSTGGAQLLYQKRQLLLCLAAWAIAGHHGGLPDFGGAFDGEGSATFCGRMRKPLPDFSAWQEDEHMSIALSHVPACLKSSDIYQLQFFTRMLFSCLVDADFLDTEAFYQSCLPEAEQTAGAKSRHGFDTLEELKRRLDEMVSTRFFDERGERYHEPINVHRREILRACLREGDEGAEHLYRLTVPTGGGK
;
A
#
# COMPACT_ATOMS: atom_id res chain seq x y z
N HIS A 1 15.73 12.84 -4.80
CA HIS A 1 15.00 13.53 -3.73
C HIS A 1 14.72 12.62 -2.53
N SER A 2 14.36 11.34 -2.72
CA SER A 2 14.01 10.42 -1.62
C SER A 2 15.14 10.23 -0.58
N THR A 3 16.40 10.14 -1.01
CA THR A 3 17.53 10.00 -0.10
C THR A 3 17.77 11.29 0.70
N GLY A 4 17.67 12.47 0.06
CA GLY A 4 17.84 13.77 0.73
C GLY A 4 16.79 14.01 1.81
N GLY A 5 15.52 13.84 1.48
CA GLY A 5 14.42 13.96 2.45
C GLY A 5 14.55 12.97 3.61
N ALA A 6 14.97 11.73 3.32
CA ALA A 6 15.19 10.73 4.36
C ALA A 6 16.36 11.11 5.29
N GLN A 7 17.50 11.58 4.75
CA GLN A 7 18.63 12.03 5.57
C GLN A 7 18.26 13.20 6.45
N LEU A 8 17.47 14.15 5.95
CA LEU A 8 17.02 15.33 6.69
C LEU A 8 16.25 14.93 7.97
N LEU A 9 15.31 13.99 7.85
CA LEU A 9 14.54 13.49 8.99
C LEU A 9 15.38 12.61 9.92
N TYR A 10 16.22 11.76 9.37
CA TYR A 10 17.06 10.84 10.14
C TYR A 10 18.05 11.57 11.06
N GLN A 11 18.58 12.71 10.62
CA GLN A 11 19.49 13.56 11.42
C GLN A 11 18.85 14.08 12.71
N LYS A 12 17.53 14.14 12.80
CA LYS A 12 16.82 14.57 14.02
C LYS A 12 16.86 13.53 15.15
N ARG A 13 17.29 12.30 14.88
CA ARG A 13 17.50 11.21 15.86
C ARG A 13 16.27 10.89 16.74
N GLN A 14 15.09 11.14 16.24
CA GLN A 14 13.82 10.79 16.88
C GLN A 14 13.23 9.55 16.23
N LEU A 15 12.69 8.62 17.03
CA LEU A 15 12.18 7.33 16.52
C LEU A 15 11.19 7.50 15.37
N LEU A 16 10.16 8.31 15.55
CA LEU A 16 9.14 8.51 14.51
C LEU A 16 9.71 9.14 13.24
N LEU A 17 10.64 10.09 13.37
CA LEU A 17 11.30 10.69 12.21
C LEU A 17 12.24 9.69 11.51
N CYS A 18 12.81 8.74 12.25
CA CYS A 18 13.57 7.64 11.65
C CYS A 18 12.67 6.70 10.84
N LEU A 19 11.49 6.35 11.36
CA LEU A 19 10.51 5.53 10.65
C LEU A 19 9.96 6.25 9.40
N ALA A 20 9.69 7.55 9.50
CA ALA A 20 9.31 8.39 8.38
C ALA A 20 10.43 8.50 7.34
N ALA A 21 11.67 8.67 7.76
CA ALA A 21 12.83 8.67 6.88
C ALA A 21 12.97 7.35 6.11
N TRP A 22 12.70 6.23 6.78
CA TRP A 22 12.72 4.92 6.13
C TRP A 22 11.61 4.77 5.08
N ALA A 23 10.40 5.22 5.37
CA ALA A 23 9.30 5.27 4.41
C ALA A 23 9.66 6.16 3.21
N ILE A 24 10.20 7.37 3.45
CA ILE A 24 10.65 8.29 2.40
C ILE A 24 11.77 7.67 1.56
N ALA A 25 12.73 6.98 2.17
CA ALA A 25 13.78 6.31 1.41
C ALA A 25 13.22 5.26 0.44
N GLY A 26 12.11 4.62 0.79
CA GLY A 26 11.54 3.49 0.07
C GLY A 26 10.43 3.81 -0.94
N HIS A 27 9.81 5.00 -0.95
CA HIS A 27 8.52 5.23 -1.63
C HIS A 27 8.51 4.96 -3.14
N HIS A 28 9.65 5.05 -3.83
CA HIS A 28 9.75 4.71 -5.25
C HIS A 28 10.10 3.24 -5.55
N GLY A 29 10.63 2.49 -4.61
CA GLY A 29 11.14 1.14 -4.90
C GLY A 29 10.83 0.08 -3.85
N GLY A 30 10.04 0.41 -2.85
CA GLY A 30 9.75 -0.45 -1.71
C GLY A 30 10.64 -0.13 -0.50
N LEU A 31 10.17 -0.52 0.68
CA LEU A 31 10.94 -0.35 1.91
C LEU A 31 12.22 -1.19 1.82
N PRO A 32 13.41 -0.57 1.86
CA PRO A 32 14.67 -1.30 1.85
C PRO A 32 14.89 -2.03 3.19
N ASP A 33 15.75 -3.02 3.20
CA ASP A 33 16.24 -3.57 4.45
C ASP A 33 16.86 -2.47 5.30
N PHE A 34 16.62 -2.51 6.61
CA PHE A 34 17.10 -1.45 7.48
C PHE A 34 18.64 -1.37 7.49
N GLY A 35 19.28 -2.53 7.47
CA GLY A 35 20.73 -2.64 7.52
C GLY A 35 21.30 -2.46 8.92
N GLY A 36 22.60 -2.17 9.04
CA GLY A 36 23.32 -2.13 10.29
C GLY A 36 24.44 -1.10 10.37
N ALA A 37 25.12 -1.14 11.51
CA ALA A 37 26.18 -0.20 11.83
C ALA A 37 27.40 -0.27 10.89
N PHE A 38 27.61 -1.40 10.23
CA PHE A 38 28.74 -1.63 9.32
C PHE A 38 28.45 -1.35 7.84
N ASP A 39 27.21 -0.99 7.50
CA ASP A 39 26.85 -0.71 6.12
C ASP A 39 27.54 0.57 5.64
N GLY A 40 28.22 0.48 4.50
CA GLY A 40 28.81 1.62 3.82
C GLY A 40 27.81 2.36 2.92
N GLU A 41 28.26 3.46 2.31
CA GLU A 41 27.45 4.29 1.38
C GLU A 41 26.97 3.53 0.14
N GLY A 42 27.64 2.45 -0.26
CA GLY A 42 27.28 1.59 -1.38
C GLY A 42 26.32 0.46 -1.02
N SER A 43 25.98 0.27 0.26
CA SER A 43 25.05 -0.76 0.68
C SER A 43 23.61 -0.41 0.28
N ALA A 44 22.90 -1.41 -0.27
CA ALA A 44 21.50 -1.25 -0.71
C ALA A 44 20.51 -1.29 0.46
N THR A 45 20.87 -0.74 1.61
CA THR A 45 20.10 -0.69 2.85
C THR A 45 19.73 0.73 3.21
N PHE A 46 18.79 0.89 4.14
CA PHE A 46 18.46 2.21 4.68
C PHE A 46 19.68 2.85 5.35
N CYS A 47 20.39 2.10 6.19
CA CYS A 47 21.62 2.61 6.85
C CYS A 47 22.70 3.05 5.84
N GLY A 48 22.89 2.30 4.76
CA GLY A 48 23.80 2.67 3.68
C GLY A 48 23.38 3.97 2.99
N ARG A 49 22.08 4.11 2.68
CA ARG A 49 21.54 5.34 2.08
C ARG A 49 21.68 6.56 2.98
N MET A 50 21.58 6.39 4.31
CA MET A 50 21.78 7.50 5.26
C MET A 50 23.22 8.01 5.32
N ARG A 51 24.19 7.23 4.84
CA ARG A 51 25.60 7.61 4.74
C ARG A 51 26.04 8.10 3.38
N LYS A 52 25.18 7.95 2.38
CA LYS A 52 25.50 8.37 1.01
C LYS A 52 25.72 9.87 0.96
N PRO A 53 26.88 10.34 0.43
CA PRO A 53 27.09 11.75 0.19
C PRO A 53 26.10 12.26 -0.86
N LEU A 54 25.53 13.42 -0.62
CA LEU A 54 24.61 14.10 -1.53
C LEU A 54 25.16 15.47 -1.89
N PRO A 55 24.83 15.98 -3.10
CA PRO A 55 25.04 17.39 -3.41
C PRO A 55 24.23 18.25 -2.43
N ASP A 56 24.64 19.51 -2.31
CA ASP A 56 23.90 20.47 -1.51
C ASP A 56 22.48 20.64 -2.06
N PHE A 57 21.50 20.49 -1.17
CA PHE A 57 20.07 20.64 -1.45
C PHE A 57 19.39 21.60 -0.47
N SER A 58 20.15 22.47 0.18
CA SER A 58 19.64 23.40 1.21
C SER A 58 18.65 24.43 0.69
N ALA A 59 18.61 24.67 -0.61
CA ALA A 59 17.71 25.66 -1.25
C ALA A 59 16.21 25.41 -0.93
N TRP A 60 15.79 24.19 -0.59
CA TRP A 60 14.41 23.92 -0.18
C TRP A 60 13.95 24.72 1.04
N GLN A 61 14.91 25.15 1.89
CA GLN A 61 14.61 25.95 3.10
C GLN A 61 14.15 27.38 2.77
N GLU A 62 14.45 27.85 1.56
CA GLU A 62 14.03 29.16 1.06
C GLU A 62 12.60 29.09 0.50
N ASP A 63 12.22 27.93 -0.06
CA ASP A 63 10.92 27.72 -0.70
C ASP A 63 9.83 27.34 0.30
N GLU A 64 10.20 26.62 1.37
CA GLU A 64 9.25 26.02 2.31
C GLU A 64 9.55 26.42 3.76
N HIS A 65 8.62 27.13 4.37
CA HIS A 65 8.70 27.47 5.79
C HIS A 65 8.28 26.29 6.70
N MET A 66 8.62 25.07 6.32
CA MET A 66 8.23 23.87 7.06
C MET A 66 9.07 23.69 8.32
N SER A 67 8.42 23.70 9.47
CA SER A 67 9.02 23.23 10.71
C SER A 67 8.90 21.72 10.82
N ILE A 68 10.02 21.01 10.74
CA ILE A 68 10.07 19.57 11.00
C ILE A 68 10.11 19.38 12.53
N ALA A 69 8.94 19.43 13.13
CA ALA A 69 8.76 19.16 14.55
C ALA A 69 7.60 18.18 14.76
N LEU A 70 7.83 17.13 15.52
CA LEU A 70 6.77 16.25 15.98
C LEU A 70 6.22 16.80 17.28
N SER A 71 5.00 17.32 17.22
CA SER A 71 4.28 17.83 18.39
C SER A 71 3.68 16.70 19.24
N HIS A 72 3.47 15.53 18.66
CA HIS A 72 2.82 14.42 19.35
C HIS A 72 3.29 13.05 18.83
N VAL A 73 3.57 12.13 19.76
CA VAL A 73 3.82 10.72 19.45
C VAL A 73 2.54 9.95 19.79
N PRO A 74 1.94 9.20 18.86
CA PRO A 74 0.78 8.39 19.16
C PRO A 74 1.00 7.45 20.34
N ALA A 75 0.07 7.43 21.29
CA ALA A 75 0.21 6.62 22.52
C ALA A 75 0.32 5.11 22.25
N CYS A 76 -0.17 4.65 21.10
CA CYS A 76 -0.05 3.25 20.67
C CYS A 76 1.38 2.86 20.26
N LEU A 77 2.27 3.82 19.99
CA LEU A 77 3.66 3.56 19.63
C LEU A 77 4.54 3.50 20.88
N LYS A 78 4.41 2.45 21.61
CA LYS A 78 5.37 2.11 22.68
C LYS A 78 6.63 1.57 22.00
N SER A 79 7.74 2.23 22.22
CA SER A 79 9.03 1.96 21.55
C SER A 79 9.59 0.55 21.74
N SER A 80 9.00 -0.27 22.60
CA SER A 80 9.44 -1.63 22.89
C SER A 80 8.76 -2.71 22.04
N ASP A 81 7.70 -2.39 21.30
CA ASP A 81 6.98 -3.36 20.48
C ASP A 81 7.40 -3.25 19.01
N ILE A 82 8.25 -4.17 18.59
CA ILE A 82 8.77 -4.24 17.22
C ILE A 82 7.64 -4.45 16.19
N TYR A 83 6.59 -5.17 16.53
CA TYR A 83 5.46 -5.43 15.63
C TYR A 83 4.64 -4.16 15.40
N GLN A 84 4.40 -3.38 16.45
CA GLN A 84 3.73 -2.08 16.34
C GLN A 84 4.56 -1.12 15.48
N LEU A 85 5.87 -1.07 15.67
CA LEU A 85 6.76 -0.22 14.88
C LEU A 85 6.78 -0.63 13.40
N GLN A 86 6.85 -1.93 13.12
CA GLN A 86 6.79 -2.44 11.75
C GLN A 86 5.46 -2.14 11.07
N PHE A 87 4.35 -2.37 11.77
CA PHE A 87 3.02 -2.08 11.26
C PHE A 87 2.86 -0.59 10.97
N PHE A 88 3.24 0.26 11.92
CA PHE A 88 3.18 1.71 11.77
C PHE A 88 4.02 2.19 10.58
N THR A 89 5.24 1.67 10.45
CA THR A 89 6.12 2.03 9.32
C THR A 89 5.49 1.67 7.97
N ARG A 90 4.87 0.50 7.87
CA ARG A 90 4.19 0.06 6.64
C ARG A 90 2.95 0.91 6.34
N MET A 91 2.19 1.28 7.36
CA MET A 91 1.05 2.19 7.20
C MET A 91 1.51 3.57 6.74
N LEU A 92 2.57 4.11 7.35
CA LEU A 92 3.15 5.39 6.96
C LEU A 92 3.66 5.36 5.51
N PHE A 93 4.35 4.29 5.14
CA PHE A 93 4.81 4.06 3.77
C PHE A 93 3.63 3.99 2.78
N SER A 94 2.59 3.26 3.12
CA SER A 94 1.39 3.13 2.28
C SER A 94 0.70 4.48 2.07
N CYS A 95 0.53 5.27 3.14
CA CYS A 95 -0.04 6.61 3.06
C CYS A 95 0.83 7.55 2.20
N LEU A 96 2.16 7.47 2.34
CA LEU A 96 3.06 8.30 1.55
C LEU A 96 2.99 7.95 0.06
N VAL A 97 3.01 6.66 -0.28
CA VAL A 97 2.89 6.20 -1.66
C VAL A 97 1.56 6.62 -2.27
N ASP A 98 0.46 6.47 -1.52
CA ASP A 98 -0.86 6.87 -2.00
C ASP A 98 -0.94 8.39 -2.22
N ALA A 99 -0.38 9.18 -1.30
CA ALA A 99 -0.32 10.63 -1.45
C ALA A 99 0.51 11.07 -2.66
N ASP A 100 1.67 10.44 -2.90
CA ASP A 100 2.54 10.71 -4.05
C ASP A 100 1.83 10.41 -5.39
N PHE A 101 1.09 9.30 -5.45
CA PHE A 101 0.25 8.96 -6.61
C PHE A 101 -0.89 9.95 -6.82
N LEU A 102 -1.59 10.34 -5.75
CA LEU A 102 -2.70 11.29 -5.80
C LEU A 102 -2.25 12.67 -6.27
N ASP A 103 -1.14 13.15 -5.75
CA ASP A 103 -0.57 14.45 -6.11
C ASP A 103 -0.12 14.45 -7.58
N THR A 104 0.57 13.39 -8.00
CA THR A 104 0.98 13.20 -9.40
C THR A 104 -0.23 13.15 -10.34
N GLU A 105 -1.28 12.41 -9.98
CA GLU A 105 -2.52 12.35 -10.76
C GLU A 105 -3.19 13.72 -10.87
N ALA A 106 -3.28 14.44 -9.74
CA ALA A 106 -3.86 15.78 -9.71
C ALA A 106 -3.07 16.77 -10.58
N PHE A 107 -1.73 16.69 -10.54
CA PHE A 107 -0.87 17.50 -11.39
C PHE A 107 -1.14 17.22 -12.88
N TYR A 108 -1.12 15.96 -13.31
CA TYR A 108 -1.39 15.62 -14.70
C TYR A 108 -2.79 16.04 -15.15
N GLN A 109 -3.79 15.89 -14.29
CA GLN A 109 -5.15 16.36 -14.58
C GLN A 109 -5.19 17.87 -14.79
N SER A 110 -4.47 18.63 -13.97
CA SER A 110 -4.41 20.10 -14.11
C SER A 110 -3.74 20.57 -15.41
N CYS A 111 -2.90 19.73 -16.01
CA CYS A 111 -2.23 20.02 -17.29
C CYS A 111 -3.13 19.74 -18.51
N LEU A 112 -4.28 19.07 -18.34
CA LEU A 112 -5.20 18.79 -19.44
C LEU A 112 -6.09 20.01 -19.74
N PRO A 113 -6.59 20.16 -21.00
CA PRO A 113 -7.64 21.11 -21.32
C PRO A 113 -8.89 20.91 -20.45
N GLU A 114 -9.57 21.98 -20.05
CA GLU A 114 -10.75 21.92 -19.16
C GLU A 114 -11.81 20.88 -19.59
N ALA A 115 -12.02 20.71 -20.89
CA ALA A 115 -12.98 19.73 -21.44
C ALA A 115 -12.56 18.27 -21.19
N GLU A 116 -11.26 18.00 -20.95
CA GLU A 116 -10.69 16.67 -20.73
C GLU A 116 -10.45 16.36 -19.24
N GLN A 117 -10.33 17.40 -18.39
CA GLN A 117 -10.09 17.26 -16.96
C GLN A 117 -11.19 16.47 -16.25
N THR A 118 -12.45 16.61 -16.67
CA THR A 118 -13.59 15.93 -16.09
C THR A 118 -13.83 14.51 -16.65
N ALA A 119 -13.32 14.20 -17.83
CA ALA A 119 -13.52 12.90 -18.47
C ALA A 119 -12.53 11.82 -18.00
N GLY A 120 -11.35 12.21 -17.49
CA GLY A 120 -10.27 11.29 -17.11
C GLY A 120 -10.14 11.02 -15.60
N ALA A 121 -10.63 11.92 -14.77
CA ALA A 121 -10.60 11.74 -13.31
C ALA A 121 -11.64 10.69 -12.90
N LYS A 122 -11.22 9.44 -12.79
CA LYS A 122 -12.02 8.46 -12.05
C LYS A 122 -12.13 8.97 -10.63
N SER A 123 -13.30 9.52 -10.28
CA SER A 123 -13.60 9.94 -8.92
C SER A 123 -13.23 8.78 -7.99
N ARG A 124 -12.29 9.00 -7.09
CA ARG A 124 -11.99 8.04 -6.01
C ARG A 124 -13.08 8.04 -4.94
N HIS A 125 -14.10 8.86 -5.14
CA HIS A 125 -15.32 8.94 -4.35
C HIS A 125 -16.50 8.53 -5.24
N GLY A 126 -17.48 7.87 -4.66
CA GLY A 126 -18.68 7.42 -5.38
C GLY A 126 -18.56 6.01 -5.96
N PHE A 127 -17.77 5.17 -5.31
CA PHE A 127 -17.82 3.74 -5.58
C PHE A 127 -19.20 3.19 -5.20
N ASP A 128 -19.63 2.20 -5.96
CA ASP A 128 -20.80 1.43 -5.62
C ASP A 128 -20.65 0.83 -4.21
N THR A 129 -21.76 0.65 -3.52
CA THR A 129 -21.75 0.01 -2.20
C THR A 129 -21.23 -1.43 -2.30
N LEU A 130 -20.74 -1.97 -1.18
CA LEU A 130 -20.30 -3.37 -1.13
C LEU A 130 -21.43 -4.33 -1.51
N GLU A 131 -22.68 -4.01 -1.17
CA GLU A 131 -23.86 -4.77 -1.55
C GLU A 131 -24.04 -4.81 -3.07
N GLU A 132 -23.89 -3.68 -3.73
CA GLU A 132 -23.99 -3.59 -5.19
C GLU A 132 -22.84 -4.33 -5.88
N LEU A 133 -21.60 -4.18 -5.37
CA LEU A 133 -20.44 -4.91 -5.89
C LEU A 133 -20.62 -6.42 -5.69
N LYS A 134 -21.13 -6.84 -4.52
CA LYS A 134 -21.45 -8.23 -4.25
C LYS A 134 -22.52 -8.76 -5.20
N ARG A 135 -23.61 -8.01 -5.40
CA ARG A 135 -24.69 -8.39 -6.32
C ARG A 135 -24.15 -8.63 -7.74
N ARG A 136 -23.33 -7.72 -8.27
CA ARG A 136 -22.71 -7.88 -9.59
C ARG A 136 -21.77 -9.06 -9.66
N LEU A 137 -21.00 -9.30 -8.61
CA LEU A 137 -20.13 -10.47 -8.52
C LEU A 137 -20.96 -11.76 -8.52
N ASP A 138 -21.98 -11.85 -7.69
CA ASP A 138 -22.87 -13.01 -7.59
C ASP A 138 -23.57 -13.29 -8.93
N GLU A 139 -24.04 -12.26 -9.62
CA GLU A 139 -24.65 -12.39 -10.96
C GLU A 139 -23.64 -12.88 -12.00
N MET A 140 -22.43 -12.31 -12.01
CA MET A 140 -21.38 -12.76 -12.93
C MET A 140 -20.96 -14.21 -12.66
N VAL A 141 -20.79 -14.57 -11.39
CA VAL A 141 -20.38 -15.91 -10.98
C VAL A 141 -21.49 -16.92 -11.28
N SER A 142 -22.74 -16.61 -10.96
CA SER A 142 -23.87 -17.49 -11.26
C SER A 142 -24.02 -17.74 -12.75
N THR A 143 -23.94 -16.68 -13.56
CA THR A 143 -24.09 -16.79 -15.02
C THR A 143 -22.96 -17.60 -15.66
N ARG A 144 -21.71 -17.41 -15.19
CA ARG A 144 -20.55 -18.06 -15.82
C ARG A 144 -20.26 -19.46 -15.31
N PHE A 145 -20.52 -19.74 -14.03
CA PHE A 145 -20.03 -20.94 -13.38
C PHE A 145 -21.11 -21.79 -12.71
N PHE A 146 -22.26 -21.20 -12.42
CA PHE A 146 -23.37 -21.88 -11.72
C PHE A 146 -24.60 -22.08 -12.61
N ASP A 147 -24.61 -21.59 -13.84
CA ASP A 147 -25.69 -21.90 -14.79
C ASP A 147 -25.53 -23.35 -15.25
N GLU A 148 -26.43 -24.21 -14.78
CA GLU A 148 -26.46 -25.66 -15.12
C GLU A 148 -26.68 -25.89 -16.63
N ARG A 149 -27.20 -24.92 -17.35
CA ARG A 149 -27.37 -24.93 -18.80
C ARG A 149 -26.13 -24.49 -19.55
N GLY A 150 -25.15 -23.93 -18.83
CA GLY A 150 -23.89 -23.46 -19.38
C GLY A 150 -22.95 -24.62 -19.72
N GLU A 151 -22.33 -24.58 -20.90
CA GLU A 151 -21.37 -25.60 -21.35
C GLU A 151 -20.23 -25.84 -20.33
N ARG A 152 -19.87 -24.81 -19.57
CA ARG A 152 -18.75 -24.86 -18.59
C ARG A 152 -19.14 -25.40 -17.22
N TYR A 153 -20.42 -25.56 -16.94
CA TYR A 153 -20.87 -26.00 -15.61
C TYR A 153 -20.29 -27.38 -15.22
N HIS A 154 -20.29 -28.31 -16.16
CA HIS A 154 -19.87 -29.69 -15.96
C HIS A 154 -18.35 -29.92 -16.15
N GLU A 155 -17.59 -28.90 -16.53
CA GLU A 155 -16.13 -29.02 -16.60
C GLU A 155 -15.56 -29.40 -15.21
N PRO A 156 -14.70 -30.44 -15.11
CA PRO A 156 -14.18 -30.91 -13.82
C PRO A 156 -13.56 -29.79 -12.99
N ILE A 157 -12.82 -28.87 -13.61
CA ILE A 157 -12.21 -27.74 -12.93
C ILE A 157 -13.24 -26.79 -12.31
N ASN A 158 -14.38 -26.60 -12.97
CA ASN A 158 -15.44 -25.72 -12.47
C ASN A 158 -16.26 -26.37 -11.36
N VAL A 159 -16.34 -27.69 -11.33
CA VAL A 159 -16.90 -28.43 -10.18
C VAL A 159 -16.07 -28.12 -8.94
N HIS A 160 -14.75 -28.28 -9.01
CA HIS A 160 -13.85 -28.00 -7.89
C HIS A 160 -13.85 -26.52 -7.48
N ARG A 161 -13.89 -25.60 -8.43
CA ARG A 161 -14.01 -24.15 -8.14
C ARG A 161 -15.26 -23.83 -7.35
N ARG A 162 -16.41 -24.43 -7.69
CA ARG A 162 -17.65 -24.26 -6.94
C ARG A 162 -17.58 -24.81 -5.53
N GLU A 163 -16.94 -25.97 -5.36
CA GLU A 163 -16.70 -26.56 -4.03
C GLU A 163 -15.85 -25.64 -3.16
N ILE A 164 -14.75 -25.11 -3.72
CA ILE A 164 -13.86 -24.17 -3.04
C ILE A 164 -14.64 -22.90 -2.65
N LEU A 165 -15.39 -22.30 -3.59
CA LEU A 165 -16.17 -21.10 -3.29
C LEU A 165 -17.22 -21.34 -2.19
N ARG A 166 -17.94 -22.48 -2.24
CA ARG A 166 -18.90 -22.86 -1.19
C ARG A 166 -18.22 -23.04 0.18
N ALA A 167 -17.05 -23.63 0.20
CA ALA A 167 -16.28 -23.75 1.44
C ALA A 167 -15.87 -22.39 1.98
N CYS A 168 -15.36 -21.47 1.14
CA CYS A 168 -15.00 -20.13 1.55
C CYS A 168 -16.20 -19.34 2.10
N LEU A 169 -17.35 -19.42 1.44
CA LEU A 169 -18.56 -18.73 1.87
C LEU A 169 -19.03 -19.26 3.23
N ARG A 170 -19.09 -20.58 3.40
CA ARG A 170 -19.47 -21.20 4.69
C ARG A 170 -18.55 -20.77 5.83
N GLU A 171 -17.24 -20.85 5.61
CA GLU A 171 -16.27 -20.42 6.63
C GLU A 171 -16.38 -18.91 6.95
N GLY A 172 -16.69 -18.08 5.95
CA GLY A 172 -16.91 -16.65 6.14
C GLY A 172 -18.18 -16.34 6.93
N ASP A 173 -19.26 -17.12 6.74
CA ASP A 173 -20.53 -16.94 7.43
C ASP A 173 -20.52 -17.51 8.87
N GLU A 174 -19.85 -18.65 9.08
CA GLU A 174 -19.82 -19.38 10.36
C GLU A 174 -18.61 -19.04 11.21
N GLY A 175 -17.52 -18.53 10.60
CA GLY A 175 -16.24 -18.31 11.26
C GLY A 175 -16.23 -17.06 12.12
N ALA A 176 -15.86 -17.22 13.39
CA ALA A 176 -15.53 -16.12 14.30
C ALA A 176 -14.10 -15.59 14.10
N GLU A 177 -13.33 -16.23 13.25
CA GLU A 177 -11.94 -15.91 12.99
C GLU A 177 -11.80 -14.77 11.97
N HIS A 178 -10.81 -13.91 12.16
CA HIS A 178 -10.56 -12.78 11.27
C HIS A 178 -9.42 -13.04 10.27
N LEU A 179 -8.78 -14.22 10.34
CA LEU A 179 -7.69 -14.61 9.48
C LEU A 179 -7.91 -16.02 8.92
N TYR A 180 -8.04 -16.12 7.61
CA TYR A 180 -8.27 -17.38 6.91
C TYR A 180 -7.09 -17.71 6.01
N ARG A 181 -6.78 -19.00 5.88
CA ARG A 181 -5.80 -19.50 4.91
C ARG A 181 -6.51 -20.32 3.85
N LEU A 182 -6.36 -19.93 2.59
CA LEU A 182 -6.82 -20.71 1.45
C LEU A 182 -5.61 -21.35 0.75
N THR A 183 -5.55 -22.69 0.75
CA THR A 183 -4.52 -23.46 0.05
C THR A 183 -5.18 -24.26 -1.06
N VAL A 184 -5.00 -23.84 -2.29
CA VAL A 184 -5.55 -24.49 -3.48
C VAL A 184 -4.48 -24.62 -4.56
N PRO A 185 -4.54 -25.64 -5.43
CA PRO A 185 -3.64 -25.76 -6.57
C PRO A 185 -3.76 -24.56 -7.52
N THR A 186 -2.71 -24.30 -8.29
CA THR A 186 -2.72 -23.29 -9.34
C THR A 186 -3.87 -23.54 -10.32
N GLY A 187 -4.67 -22.53 -10.61
CA GLY A 187 -5.86 -22.66 -11.45
C GLY A 187 -7.15 -23.02 -10.71
N GLY A 188 -7.07 -23.28 -9.40
CA GLY A 188 -8.24 -23.64 -8.58
C GLY A 188 -9.25 -22.52 -8.32
N GLY A 189 -9.02 -21.32 -8.84
CA GLY A 189 -9.86 -20.14 -8.66
C GLY A 189 -9.30 -19.23 -7.55
N LYS A 190 -8.51 -18.26 -7.94
CA LYS A 190 -8.08 -17.13 -7.11
C LYS A 190 -8.97 -15.96 -7.41
#